data_35c70454b200d6765f5f8197c844d913
#
_entry.id   35c70454b200d6765f5f8197c844d913
#
_cell.length_a   1.000
_cell.length_b   1.000
_cell.length_c   1.000
_cell.angle_alpha   90.00
_cell.angle_beta   90.00
_cell.angle_gamma   90.00
#
_symmetry.space_group_name_H-M   'P 1'
#
loop_
_entity.id
_entity.type
_entity.pdbx_description
1 polymer ?
#
loop_
_entity_poly.entity_id
_entity_poly.type
_entity_poly.pdbx_seq_one_letter_code
_entity_poly.pdbx_strand_id
1 'polypeptide(L)'
;EVENNMREEGEAACLEVGIHGIHPELVKLLGRMKFRTSYGQNALKHSIEVAQLSGLLASELGVDVRLAKRAGLLHDIGKSVDHDMEGTHVQLGADLCRKYKESAVVLNAVESHHGDVEPTSLISCIVQAADTISAARPGARRETLETYTNRLKQLEDITNSFKGVDKSFAIQAGRDDMVLLAREVSKRIESELEYPGQIKVNVIRESRVTDYAK
;
A
#
# COMPACT_ATOMS: atom_id res chain seq x y z
N GLU A 1 -20.65 6.75 20.43
CA GLU A 1 -21.39 6.13 19.30
C GLU A 1 -20.41 5.67 18.22
N VAL A 2 -19.54 6.53 17.69
CA VAL A 2 -18.53 6.18 16.65
C VAL A 2 -17.54 5.11 17.14
N GLU A 3 -17.02 5.24 18.34
CA GLU A 3 -16.08 4.25 18.92
C GLU A 3 -16.69 2.86 19.10
N ASN A 4 -17.95 2.78 19.47
CA ASN A 4 -18.67 1.50 19.56
C ASN A 4 -18.83 0.86 18.17
N ASN A 5 -19.18 1.67 17.16
CA ASN A 5 -19.28 1.20 15.78
C ASN A 5 -17.95 0.67 15.25
N MET A 6 -16.83 1.37 15.53
CA MET A 6 -15.49 0.87 15.15
C MET A 6 -15.21 -0.50 15.79
N ARG A 7 -15.52 -0.68 17.06
CA ARG A 7 -15.30 -1.97 17.73
C ARG A 7 -16.18 -3.07 17.14
N GLU A 8 -17.45 -2.80 16.94
CA GLU A 8 -18.41 -3.75 16.35
C GLU A 8 -18.00 -4.19 14.93
N GLU A 9 -17.56 -3.26 14.10
CA GLU A 9 -17.08 -3.56 12.74
C GLU A 9 -15.77 -4.36 12.74
N GLY A 10 -14.86 -4.07 13.65
CA GLY A 10 -13.64 -4.85 13.82
C GLY A 10 -13.90 -6.27 14.32
N GLU A 11 -14.80 -6.43 15.29
CA GLU A 11 -15.24 -7.73 15.80
C GLU A 11 -15.96 -8.54 14.68
N ALA A 12 -16.82 -7.89 13.90
CA ALA A 12 -17.50 -8.50 12.77
C ALA A 12 -16.50 -8.98 11.70
N ALA A 13 -15.51 -8.19 11.37
CA ALA A 13 -14.45 -8.57 10.43
C ALA A 13 -13.63 -9.78 10.93
N CYS A 14 -13.27 -9.80 12.21
CA CYS A 14 -12.57 -10.93 12.83
C CYS A 14 -13.41 -12.20 12.78
N LEU A 15 -14.72 -12.09 13.04
CA LEU A 15 -15.67 -13.20 12.98
C LEU A 15 -15.83 -13.74 11.56
N GLU A 16 -15.99 -12.84 10.58
CA GLU A 16 -16.15 -13.18 9.16
C GLU A 16 -14.94 -13.97 8.63
N VAL A 17 -13.73 -13.55 9.00
CA VAL A 17 -12.48 -14.23 8.61
C VAL A 17 -12.23 -15.50 9.43
N GLY A 18 -12.86 -15.63 10.61
CA GLY A 18 -12.64 -16.73 11.55
C GLY A 18 -11.34 -16.61 12.34
N ILE A 19 -10.92 -15.40 12.67
CA ILE A 19 -9.72 -15.11 13.44
C ILE A 19 -10.08 -14.60 14.83
N HIS A 20 -9.43 -15.14 15.86
CA HIS A 20 -9.67 -14.81 17.25
C HIS A 20 -8.37 -14.40 17.96
N GLY A 21 -8.49 -13.71 19.10
CA GLY A 21 -7.37 -13.35 19.96
C GLY A 21 -6.50 -12.23 19.38
N ILE A 22 -7.06 -11.37 18.51
CA ILE A 22 -6.45 -10.08 18.17
C ILE A 22 -6.65 -9.15 19.37
N HIS A 23 -5.64 -8.33 19.68
CA HIS A 23 -5.73 -7.37 20.78
C HIS A 23 -6.92 -6.41 20.57
N PRO A 24 -7.73 -6.09 21.58
CA PRO A 24 -8.94 -5.24 21.44
C PRO A 24 -8.68 -3.90 20.75
N GLU A 25 -7.53 -3.27 21.00
CA GLU A 25 -7.16 -2.02 20.33
C GLU A 25 -6.89 -2.21 18.84
N LEU A 26 -6.26 -3.33 18.42
CA LEU A 26 -6.11 -3.64 17.00
C LEU A 26 -7.45 -3.94 16.35
N VAL A 27 -8.37 -4.61 17.05
CA VAL A 27 -9.74 -4.84 16.57
C VAL A 27 -10.47 -3.51 16.35
N LYS A 28 -10.36 -2.56 17.29
CA LYS A 28 -10.94 -1.21 17.16
C LYS A 28 -10.33 -0.47 15.96
N LEU A 29 -9.00 -0.53 15.80
CA LEU A 29 -8.31 0.09 14.66
C LEU A 29 -8.69 -0.56 13.33
N LEU A 30 -8.85 -1.89 13.29
CA LEU A 30 -9.36 -2.61 12.14
C LEU A 30 -10.75 -2.10 11.75
N GLY A 31 -11.67 -1.96 12.72
CA GLY A 31 -13.00 -1.40 12.47
C GLY A 31 -12.97 0.06 12.00
N ARG A 32 -11.99 0.87 12.44
CA ARG A 32 -11.78 2.23 11.95
C ARG A 32 -11.53 2.26 10.43
N MET A 33 -10.92 1.22 9.87
CA MET A 33 -10.67 1.12 8.43
C MET A 33 -11.95 1.04 7.58
N LYS A 34 -13.13 0.78 8.18
CA LYS A 34 -14.43 0.92 7.50
C LYS A 34 -14.64 2.33 6.93
N PHE A 35 -14.12 3.33 7.61
CA PHE A 35 -14.26 4.74 7.22
C PHE A 35 -13.12 5.23 6.33
N ARG A 36 -12.20 4.34 5.97
CA ARG A 36 -11.06 4.64 5.11
C ARG A 36 -11.27 4.04 3.72
N THR A 37 -11.08 4.89 2.71
CA THR A 37 -11.10 4.47 1.30
C THR A 37 -9.75 4.83 0.68
N SER A 38 -9.13 3.87 0.02
CA SER A 38 -7.89 4.06 -0.72
C SER A 38 -8.10 3.62 -2.16
N TYR A 39 -7.83 4.50 -3.12
CA TYR A 39 -8.06 4.26 -4.56
C TYR A 39 -9.46 3.74 -4.92
N GLY A 40 -10.49 4.22 -4.20
CA GLY A 40 -11.87 3.81 -4.40
C GLY A 40 -12.23 2.45 -3.80
N GLN A 41 -11.30 1.76 -3.15
CA GLN A 41 -11.53 0.51 -2.42
C GLN A 41 -11.61 0.80 -0.91
N ASN A 42 -12.65 0.26 -0.24
CA ASN A 42 -12.77 0.37 1.21
C ASN A 42 -11.69 -0.47 1.89
N ALA A 43 -10.91 0.13 2.80
CA ALA A 43 -9.75 -0.51 3.41
C ALA A 43 -10.10 -1.75 4.27
N LEU A 44 -11.21 -1.71 5.02
CA LEU A 44 -11.63 -2.87 5.82
C LEU A 44 -12.06 -4.04 4.93
N LYS A 45 -12.86 -3.78 3.90
CA LYS A 45 -13.30 -4.81 2.95
C LYS A 45 -12.12 -5.43 2.20
N HIS A 46 -11.15 -4.60 1.82
CA HIS A 46 -9.90 -5.06 1.22
C HIS A 46 -9.13 -5.99 2.16
N SER A 47 -8.95 -5.60 3.43
CA SER A 47 -8.25 -6.43 4.42
C SER A 47 -8.96 -7.77 4.67
N ILE A 48 -10.29 -7.80 4.69
CA ILE A 48 -11.06 -9.05 4.79
C ILE A 48 -10.82 -9.93 3.56
N GLU A 49 -10.87 -9.35 2.35
CA GLU A 49 -10.63 -10.06 1.10
C GLU A 49 -9.21 -10.63 1.03
N VAL A 50 -8.20 -9.84 1.39
CA VAL A 50 -6.79 -10.28 1.46
C VAL A 50 -6.62 -11.42 2.47
N ALA A 51 -7.28 -11.34 3.62
CA ALA A 51 -7.25 -12.41 4.62
C ALA A 51 -7.85 -13.73 4.08
N GLN A 52 -8.98 -13.66 3.40
CA GLN A 52 -9.64 -14.82 2.80
C GLN A 52 -8.77 -15.43 1.69
N LEU A 53 -8.24 -14.61 0.78
CA LEU A 53 -7.32 -15.05 -0.28
C LEU A 53 -6.03 -15.67 0.31
N SER A 54 -5.46 -15.03 1.33
CA SER A 54 -4.29 -15.57 2.03
C SER A 54 -4.58 -16.94 2.65
N GLY A 55 -5.76 -17.12 3.22
CA GLY A 55 -6.20 -18.42 3.75
C GLY A 55 -6.33 -19.49 2.68
N LEU A 56 -6.89 -19.17 1.52
CA LEU A 56 -7.01 -20.08 0.39
C LEU A 56 -5.62 -20.50 -0.13
N LEU A 57 -4.75 -19.52 -0.40
CA LEU A 57 -3.39 -19.79 -0.87
C LEU A 57 -2.58 -20.61 0.14
N ALA A 58 -2.72 -20.28 1.43
CA ALA A 58 -2.05 -21.04 2.50
C ALA A 58 -2.53 -22.49 2.58
N SER A 59 -3.82 -22.74 2.38
CA SER A 59 -4.39 -24.10 2.34
C SER A 59 -3.83 -24.91 1.18
N GLU A 60 -3.73 -24.34 0.00
CA GLU A 60 -3.16 -24.99 -1.19
C GLU A 60 -1.66 -25.28 -1.04
N LEU A 61 -0.93 -24.40 -0.34
CA LEU A 61 0.51 -24.53 -0.11
C LEU A 61 0.86 -25.34 1.15
N GLY A 62 -0.13 -25.79 1.93
CA GLY A 62 0.07 -26.60 3.14
C GLY A 62 0.73 -25.84 4.30
N VAL A 63 0.53 -24.51 4.39
CA VAL A 63 1.04 -23.70 5.51
C VAL A 63 -0.10 -23.27 6.44
N ASP A 64 0.23 -22.66 7.59
CA ASP A 64 -0.76 -22.28 8.61
C ASP A 64 -1.78 -21.27 8.06
N VAL A 65 -2.98 -21.77 7.77
CA VAL A 65 -4.12 -21.01 7.24
C VAL A 65 -4.56 -19.88 8.19
N ARG A 66 -4.57 -20.17 9.50
CA ARG A 66 -5.03 -19.18 10.50
C ARG A 66 -4.05 -18.02 10.61
N LEU A 67 -2.76 -18.36 10.59
CA LEU A 67 -1.70 -17.35 10.65
C LEU A 67 -1.66 -16.51 9.36
N ALA A 68 -1.86 -17.13 8.19
CA ALA A 68 -1.96 -16.43 6.90
C ALA A 68 -3.15 -15.48 6.86
N LYS A 69 -4.34 -15.92 7.30
CA LYS A 69 -5.52 -15.08 7.41
C LYS A 69 -5.31 -13.90 8.37
N ARG A 70 -4.68 -14.15 9.52
CA ARG A 70 -4.36 -13.11 10.50
C ARG A 70 -3.42 -12.06 9.91
N ALA A 71 -2.36 -12.49 9.25
CA ALA A 71 -1.41 -11.62 8.58
C ALA A 71 -2.07 -10.80 7.49
N GLY A 72 -2.90 -11.42 6.63
CA GLY A 72 -3.66 -10.75 5.60
C GLY A 72 -4.68 -9.74 6.15
N LEU A 73 -5.35 -10.05 7.28
CA LEU A 73 -6.29 -9.13 7.92
C LEU A 73 -5.62 -7.87 8.46
N LEU A 74 -4.38 -8.00 8.94
CA LEU A 74 -3.64 -6.92 9.60
C LEU A 74 -2.63 -6.21 8.69
N HIS A 75 -2.41 -6.67 7.43
CA HIS A 75 -1.34 -6.15 6.57
C HIS A 75 -1.38 -4.62 6.41
N ASP A 76 -2.56 -4.08 6.31
CA ASP A 76 -2.83 -2.66 6.07
C ASP A 76 -3.28 -1.88 7.33
N ILE A 77 -3.12 -2.44 8.53
CA ILE A 77 -3.65 -1.86 9.78
C ILE A 77 -3.16 -0.42 10.03
N GLY A 78 -2.00 -0.05 9.51
CA GLY A 78 -1.46 1.30 9.62
C GLY A 78 -2.31 2.36 8.92
N LYS A 79 -3.12 2.00 7.91
CA LYS A 79 -4.08 2.91 7.27
C LYS A 79 -5.16 3.42 8.20
N SER A 80 -5.31 2.81 9.36
CA SER A 80 -6.21 3.31 10.40
C SER A 80 -5.73 4.58 11.08
N VAL A 81 -4.42 4.91 11.02
CA VAL A 81 -3.77 6.01 11.74
C VAL A 81 -2.88 6.91 10.86
N ASP A 82 -2.67 6.59 9.60
CA ASP A 82 -1.76 7.30 8.69
C ASP A 82 -2.12 8.77 8.43
N HIS A 83 -3.35 9.17 8.68
CA HIS A 83 -3.75 10.59 8.62
C HIS A 83 -3.48 11.37 9.92
N ASP A 84 -3.32 10.66 11.03
CA ASP A 84 -3.15 11.28 12.35
C ASP A 84 -1.68 11.27 12.79
N MET A 85 -0.83 10.48 12.12
CA MET A 85 0.56 10.24 12.51
C MET A 85 1.49 10.35 11.29
N GLU A 86 2.68 10.91 11.50
CA GLU A 86 3.74 10.91 10.50
C GLU A 86 4.31 9.50 10.28
N GLY A 87 4.52 9.12 9.02
CA GLY A 87 5.08 7.82 8.63
C GLY A 87 4.25 7.12 7.56
N THR A 88 4.83 6.10 6.94
CA THR A 88 4.09 5.26 5.99
C THR A 88 3.15 4.32 6.74
N HIS A 89 2.03 3.93 6.11
CA HIS A 89 1.11 2.96 6.73
C HIS A 89 1.81 1.62 7.05
N VAL A 90 2.86 1.26 6.30
CA VAL A 90 3.69 0.07 6.57
C VAL A 90 4.41 0.20 7.91
N GLN A 91 5.12 1.32 8.13
CA GLN A 91 5.84 1.59 9.38
C GLN A 91 4.88 1.68 10.57
N LEU A 92 3.81 2.46 10.42
CA LEU A 92 2.78 2.62 11.47
C LEU A 92 2.09 1.31 11.79
N GLY A 93 1.79 0.49 10.76
CA GLY A 93 1.23 -0.85 10.93
C GLY A 93 2.16 -1.79 11.67
N ALA A 94 3.43 -1.80 11.32
CA ALA A 94 4.46 -2.58 12.00
C ALA A 94 4.60 -2.18 13.48
N ASP A 95 4.60 -0.89 13.77
CA ASP A 95 4.69 -0.38 15.15
C ASP A 95 3.46 -0.75 15.99
N LEU A 96 2.26 -0.69 15.39
CA LEU A 96 1.04 -1.16 16.03
C LEU A 96 1.10 -2.67 16.32
N CYS A 97 1.48 -3.49 15.32
CA CYS A 97 1.62 -4.93 15.49
C CYS A 97 2.67 -5.29 16.56
N ARG A 98 3.78 -4.57 16.59
CA ARG A 98 4.83 -4.73 17.60
C ARG A 98 4.34 -4.35 18.99
N LYS A 99 3.68 -3.19 19.11
CA LYS A 99 3.09 -2.69 20.37
C LYS A 99 2.10 -3.67 20.98
N TYR A 100 1.28 -4.29 20.16
CA TYR A 100 0.24 -5.23 20.61
C TYR A 100 0.66 -6.70 20.51
N LYS A 101 1.97 -6.95 20.38
CA LYS A 101 2.60 -8.27 20.49
C LYS A 101 2.12 -9.30 19.46
N GLU A 102 1.89 -8.87 18.23
CA GLU A 102 1.69 -9.78 17.12
C GLU A 102 2.95 -10.63 16.86
N SER A 103 2.77 -11.79 16.25
CA SER A 103 3.89 -12.69 15.95
C SER A 103 4.86 -12.09 14.93
N ALA A 104 6.11 -12.54 14.96
CA ALA A 104 7.14 -12.08 14.00
C ALA A 104 6.72 -12.32 12.54
N VAL A 105 5.96 -13.38 12.26
CA VAL A 105 5.44 -13.67 10.92
C VAL A 105 4.41 -12.62 10.47
N VAL A 106 3.47 -12.26 11.35
CA VAL A 106 2.49 -11.21 11.07
C VAL A 106 3.20 -9.87 10.89
N LEU A 107 4.15 -9.54 11.77
CA LEU A 107 4.93 -8.32 11.69
C LEU A 107 5.68 -8.23 10.35
N ASN A 108 6.41 -9.27 9.96
CA ASN A 108 7.12 -9.29 8.68
C ASN A 108 6.17 -9.19 7.48
N ALA A 109 4.98 -9.83 7.52
CA ALA A 109 4.00 -9.69 6.46
C ALA A 109 3.51 -8.23 6.32
N VAL A 110 3.29 -7.52 7.44
CA VAL A 110 2.96 -6.08 7.44
C VAL A 110 4.11 -5.24 6.88
N GLU A 111 5.37 -5.53 7.23
CA GLU A 111 6.54 -4.78 6.77
C GLU A 111 6.87 -5.02 5.30
N SER A 112 6.59 -6.21 4.78
CA SER A 112 7.09 -6.65 3.47
C SER A 112 6.06 -6.63 2.34
N HIS A 113 4.78 -6.36 2.62
CA HIS A 113 3.72 -6.53 1.60
C HIS A 113 3.88 -5.61 0.37
N HIS A 114 4.59 -4.49 0.48
CA HIS A 114 4.95 -3.63 -0.66
C HIS A 114 6.35 -3.89 -1.24
N GLY A 115 7.11 -4.82 -0.66
CA GLY A 115 8.43 -5.19 -1.16
C GLY A 115 9.58 -4.29 -0.67
N ASP A 116 9.34 -3.35 0.25
CA ASP A 116 10.39 -2.50 0.84
C ASP A 116 11.26 -3.25 1.82
N VAL A 117 10.71 -4.31 2.42
CA VAL A 117 11.40 -5.24 3.31
C VAL A 117 11.30 -6.64 2.72
N GLU A 118 12.35 -7.43 2.87
CA GLU A 118 12.38 -8.81 2.36
C GLU A 118 11.43 -9.72 3.16
N PRO A 119 10.58 -10.51 2.47
CA PRO A 119 9.73 -11.48 3.15
C PRO A 119 10.56 -12.60 3.75
N THR A 120 10.39 -12.87 5.04
CA THR A 120 11.13 -13.92 5.77
C THR A 120 10.35 -15.23 5.89
N SER A 121 9.10 -15.26 5.43
CA SER A 121 8.23 -16.44 5.49
C SER A 121 7.39 -16.58 4.23
N LEU A 122 6.98 -17.80 3.92
CA LEU A 122 6.04 -18.06 2.83
C LEU A 122 4.70 -17.34 3.04
N ILE A 123 4.28 -17.16 4.30
CA ILE A 123 3.06 -16.40 4.64
C ILE A 123 3.19 -14.94 4.22
N SER A 124 4.35 -14.31 4.38
CA SER A 124 4.58 -12.93 3.91
C SER A 124 4.47 -12.82 2.40
N CYS A 125 5.00 -13.79 1.64
CA CYS A 125 4.84 -13.86 0.18
C CYS A 125 3.36 -14.07 -0.23
N ILE A 126 2.64 -14.91 0.52
CA ILE A 126 1.21 -15.16 0.30
C ILE A 126 0.40 -13.89 0.48
N VAL A 127 0.66 -13.12 1.54
CA VAL A 127 -0.05 -11.86 1.82
C VAL A 127 0.22 -10.84 0.71
N GLN A 128 1.46 -10.70 0.25
CA GLN A 128 1.82 -9.83 -0.87
C GLN A 128 1.08 -10.21 -2.17
N ALA A 129 1.01 -11.51 -2.46
CA ALA A 129 0.26 -12.01 -3.62
C ALA A 129 -1.25 -11.76 -3.47
N ALA A 130 -1.82 -12.04 -2.31
CA ALA A 130 -3.23 -11.84 -2.01
C ALA A 130 -3.65 -10.36 -2.10
N ASP A 131 -2.82 -9.44 -1.56
CA ASP A 131 -3.01 -7.99 -1.68
C ASP A 131 -3.03 -7.57 -3.16
N THR A 132 -2.06 -8.02 -3.94
CA THR A 132 -1.98 -7.72 -5.37
C THR A 132 -3.21 -8.22 -6.13
N ILE A 133 -3.67 -9.44 -5.86
CA ILE A 133 -4.87 -10.03 -6.48
C ILE A 133 -6.12 -9.21 -6.11
N SER A 134 -6.31 -8.90 -4.83
CA SER A 134 -7.46 -8.11 -4.36
C SER A 134 -7.48 -6.72 -5.01
N ALA A 135 -6.33 -6.07 -5.12
CA ALA A 135 -6.22 -4.74 -5.73
C ALA A 135 -6.42 -4.74 -7.25
N ALA A 136 -5.99 -5.80 -7.95
CA ALA A 136 -6.01 -5.90 -9.42
C ALA A 136 -7.33 -6.43 -9.99
N ARG A 137 -8.20 -7.04 -9.16
CA ARG A 137 -9.45 -7.62 -9.69
C ARG A 137 -10.37 -6.55 -10.30
N PRO A 138 -11.12 -6.88 -11.37
CA PRO A 138 -12.03 -5.93 -12.01
C PRO A 138 -13.02 -5.33 -11.01
N GLY A 139 -13.13 -3.99 -10.97
CA GLY A 139 -14.04 -3.26 -10.12
C GLY A 139 -13.61 -3.07 -8.65
N ALA A 140 -12.43 -3.56 -8.25
CA ALA A 140 -11.91 -3.36 -6.91
C ALA A 140 -11.61 -1.88 -6.64
N ARG A 141 -10.93 -1.24 -7.56
CA ARG A 141 -10.56 0.18 -7.50
C ARG A 141 -11.44 0.97 -8.47
N ARG A 142 -12.33 1.79 -7.92
CA ARG A 142 -13.19 2.70 -8.68
C ARG A 142 -12.52 4.07 -8.77
N GLU A 143 -11.43 4.15 -9.49
CA GLU A 143 -10.84 5.43 -9.82
C GLU A 143 -11.64 6.09 -10.94
N THR A 144 -12.09 7.34 -10.74
CA THR A 144 -12.71 8.11 -11.81
C THR A 144 -11.64 8.62 -12.77
N LEU A 145 -12.02 8.86 -14.04
CA LEU A 145 -11.12 9.46 -15.03
C LEU A 145 -10.56 10.81 -14.52
N GLU A 146 -11.38 11.56 -13.81
CA GLU A 146 -11.00 12.85 -13.21
C GLU A 146 -9.91 12.69 -12.15
N THR A 147 -10.08 11.75 -11.20
CA THR A 147 -9.09 11.46 -10.16
C THR A 147 -7.76 11.00 -10.78
N TYR A 148 -7.83 10.12 -11.79
CA TYR A 148 -6.67 9.67 -12.54
C TYR A 148 -5.93 10.83 -13.23
N THR A 149 -6.67 11.69 -13.93
CA THR A 149 -6.10 12.85 -14.64
C THR A 149 -5.48 13.86 -13.68
N ASN A 150 -6.14 14.13 -12.54
CA ASN A 150 -5.61 15.02 -11.52
C ASN A 150 -4.31 14.51 -10.91
N ARG A 151 -4.21 13.19 -10.66
CA ARG A 151 -2.98 12.56 -10.17
C ARG A 151 -1.83 12.67 -11.17
N LEU A 152 -2.07 12.40 -12.46
CA LEU A 152 -1.05 12.59 -13.49
C LEU A 152 -0.56 14.03 -13.55
N LYS A 153 -1.49 15.00 -13.47
CA LYS A 153 -1.14 16.42 -13.46
C LYS A 153 -0.31 16.79 -12.25
N GLN A 154 -0.64 16.30 -11.05
CA GLN A 154 0.16 16.53 -9.84
C GLN A 154 1.58 15.97 -9.97
N LEU A 155 1.75 14.78 -10.55
CA LEU A 155 3.07 14.20 -10.85
C LEU A 155 3.90 15.10 -11.78
N GLU A 156 3.28 15.60 -12.84
CA GLU A 156 3.91 16.52 -13.79
C GLU A 156 4.26 17.85 -13.12
N ASP A 157 3.37 18.41 -12.32
CA ASP A 157 3.59 19.68 -11.58
C ASP A 157 4.76 19.56 -10.59
N ILE A 158 4.84 18.47 -9.82
CA ILE A 158 5.97 18.17 -8.93
C ILE A 158 7.27 18.12 -9.74
N THR A 159 7.29 17.33 -10.81
CA THR A 159 8.49 17.14 -11.63
C THR A 159 8.93 18.42 -12.31
N ASN A 160 8.00 19.20 -12.84
CA ASN A 160 8.26 20.50 -13.48
C ASN A 160 8.73 21.57 -12.49
N SER A 161 8.49 21.40 -11.18
CA SER A 161 8.95 22.35 -10.14
C SER A 161 10.47 22.28 -9.90
N PHE A 162 11.17 21.25 -10.38
CA PHE A 162 12.61 21.13 -10.20
C PHE A 162 13.38 22.00 -11.18
N LYS A 163 14.42 22.69 -10.67
CA LYS A 163 15.28 23.53 -11.49
C LYS A 163 16.03 22.68 -12.53
N GLY A 164 15.90 23.07 -13.80
CA GLY A 164 16.54 22.37 -14.94
C GLY A 164 15.64 21.36 -15.62
N VAL A 165 14.39 21.21 -15.20
CA VAL A 165 13.36 20.47 -15.94
C VAL A 165 12.63 21.46 -16.84
N ASP A 166 12.64 21.19 -18.14
CA ASP A 166 11.92 21.98 -19.15
C ASP A 166 10.46 21.52 -19.26
N LYS A 167 10.27 20.21 -19.36
CA LYS A 167 8.95 19.59 -19.46
C LYS A 167 8.98 18.15 -19.02
N SER A 168 7.94 17.67 -18.32
CA SER A 168 7.75 16.28 -17.93
C SER A 168 6.39 15.76 -18.39
N PHE A 169 6.31 14.45 -18.56
CA PHE A 169 5.08 13.74 -18.85
C PHE A 169 4.98 12.53 -17.92
N ALA A 170 3.85 12.40 -17.23
CA ALA A 170 3.57 11.23 -16.43
C ALA A 170 3.05 10.09 -17.31
N ILE A 171 3.80 8.98 -17.36
CA ILE A 171 3.44 7.77 -18.12
C ILE A 171 3.50 6.59 -17.16
N GLN A 172 2.42 5.83 -17.08
CA GLN A 172 2.41 4.60 -16.27
C GLN A 172 3.17 3.49 -17.00
N ALA A 173 4.38 3.13 -16.51
CA ALA A 173 5.22 2.07 -17.08
C ALA A 173 6.14 1.43 -16.02
N GLY A 174 6.60 0.19 -16.28
CA GLY A 174 7.40 -0.64 -15.38
C GLY A 174 8.87 -0.19 -15.20
N ARG A 175 9.64 -0.92 -14.38
CA ARG A 175 10.94 -0.62 -13.75
C ARG A 175 12.09 -0.30 -14.69
N ASP A 176 12.95 0.69 -14.31
CA ASP A 176 14.40 0.75 -14.52
C ASP A 176 15.06 1.89 -13.72
N ASP A 177 16.35 1.70 -13.33
CA ASP A 177 17.14 2.59 -12.47
C ASP A 177 17.72 3.79 -13.20
N MET A 178 17.59 5.03 -12.68
CA MET A 178 18.47 6.16 -13.03
C MET A 178 18.51 7.33 -12.04
N VAL A 179 19.78 7.68 -11.64
CA VAL A 179 20.36 8.97 -11.24
C VAL A 179 19.73 9.84 -10.12
N LEU A 180 20.57 10.58 -9.37
CA LEU A 180 20.24 11.42 -8.21
C LEU A 180 18.96 12.25 -8.34
N LEU A 181 18.73 12.88 -9.49
CA LEU A 181 17.50 13.65 -9.76
C LEU A 181 16.26 12.77 -9.78
N ALA A 182 16.36 11.59 -10.40
CA ALA A 182 15.25 10.63 -10.38
C ALA A 182 14.93 10.15 -8.96
N ARG A 183 15.96 9.98 -8.10
CA ARG A 183 15.78 9.65 -6.68
C ARG A 183 15.13 10.77 -5.87
N GLU A 184 15.51 12.02 -6.11
CA GLU A 184 14.91 13.16 -5.42
C GLU A 184 13.45 13.36 -5.84
N VAL A 185 13.15 13.24 -7.12
CA VAL A 185 11.79 13.28 -7.66
C VAL A 185 10.96 12.13 -7.09
N SER A 186 11.48 10.90 -7.09
CA SER A 186 10.80 9.74 -6.53
C SER A 186 10.47 9.92 -5.05
N LYS A 187 11.44 10.34 -4.23
CA LYS A 187 11.22 10.58 -2.80
C LYS A 187 10.14 11.64 -2.54
N ARG A 188 10.12 12.69 -3.34
CA ARG A 188 9.12 13.75 -3.19
C ARG A 188 7.73 13.28 -3.62
N ILE A 189 7.63 12.49 -4.70
CA ILE A 189 6.40 11.85 -5.12
C ILE A 189 5.87 10.93 -4.01
N GLU A 190 6.74 10.10 -3.42
CA GLU A 190 6.39 9.20 -2.32
C GLU A 190 5.88 9.94 -1.07
N SER A 191 6.43 11.13 -0.78
CA SER A 191 6.04 11.93 0.39
C SER A 191 4.77 12.77 0.17
N GLU A 192 4.45 13.15 -1.07
CA GLU A 192 3.36 14.09 -1.38
C GLU A 192 2.14 13.41 -2.04
N LEU A 193 2.28 12.20 -2.59
CA LEU A 193 1.23 11.53 -3.34
C LEU A 193 1.00 10.08 -2.91
N GLU A 194 -0.26 9.72 -2.75
CA GLU A 194 -0.70 8.32 -2.70
C GLU A 194 -0.97 7.81 -4.12
N TYR A 195 -0.38 6.67 -4.50
CA TYR A 195 -0.58 6.07 -5.82
C TYR A 195 -0.60 4.53 -5.77
N PRO A 196 -1.40 3.88 -6.62
CA PRO A 196 -1.45 2.43 -6.71
C PRO A 196 -0.29 1.91 -7.58
N GLY A 197 0.59 1.13 -6.99
CA GLY A 197 1.68 0.47 -7.72
C GLY A 197 2.97 1.29 -7.73
N GLN A 198 3.84 1.03 -8.69
CA GLN A 198 5.14 1.68 -8.83
C GLN A 198 5.08 2.81 -9.86
N ILE A 199 5.69 3.94 -9.55
CA ILE A 199 5.89 5.05 -10.48
C ILE A 199 7.31 4.97 -11.02
N LYS A 200 7.44 4.89 -12.35
CA LYS A 200 8.72 4.95 -13.04
C LYS A 200 9.07 6.40 -13.36
N VAL A 201 10.15 6.90 -12.78
CA VAL A 201 10.70 8.21 -13.12
C VAL A 201 11.80 8.05 -14.17
N ASN A 202 11.58 8.54 -15.39
CA ASN A 202 12.59 8.59 -16.44
C ASN A 202 13.11 10.02 -16.56
N VAL A 203 14.42 10.20 -16.44
CA VAL A 203 15.08 11.47 -16.69
C VAL A 203 15.89 11.36 -17.98
N ILE A 204 15.55 12.18 -18.99
CA ILE A 204 16.24 12.22 -20.29
C ILE A 204 16.92 13.57 -20.43
N ARG A 205 18.22 13.57 -20.68
CA ARG A 205 18.98 14.78 -21.05
C ARG A 205 19.28 14.75 -22.53
N GLU A 206 18.78 15.73 -23.29
CA GLU A 206 19.13 15.95 -24.69
C GLU A 206 20.03 17.18 -24.82
N SER A 207 21.19 17.04 -25.44
CA SER A 207 22.08 18.15 -25.78
C SER A 207 22.17 18.27 -27.29
N ARG A 208 21.77 19.42 -27.85
CA ARG A 208 21.91 19.75 -29.28
C ARG A 208 22.98 20.81 -29.43
N VAL A 209 23.99 20.53 -30.24
CA VAL A 209 25.03 21.48 -30.64
C VAL A 209 24.83 21.79 -32.11
N THR A 210 24.69 23.07 -32.43
CA THR A 210 24.60 23.55 -33.82
C THR A 210 25.81 24.41 -34.07
N ASP A 211 26.61 24.10 -35.07
CA ASP A 211 27.73 24.91 -35.56
C ASP A 211 27.47 25.33 -37.00
N TYR A 212 27.90 26.53 -37.37
CA TYR A 212 27.73 27.09 -38.70
C TYR A 212 29.09 27.13 -39.41
N ALA A 213 29.22 26.39 -40.51
CA ALA A 213 30.34 26.56 -41.40
C ALA A 213 30.23 27.90 -42.14
N LYS A 214 31.27 28.69 -42.18
CA LYS A 214 31.36 29.91 -42.96
C LYS A 214 32.05 29.63 -44.28
#